data_39cf2ead6baabb9d28b1476a26adbcbe
#
_entry.id   39cf2ead6baabb9d28b1476a26adbcbe
#
_cell.length_a   1.000
_cell.length_b   1.000
_cell.length_c   1.000
_cell.angle_alpha   90.00
_cell.angle_beta   90.00
_cell.angle_gamma   90.00
#
_symmetry.space_group_name_H-M   'P 1'
#
loop_
_entity.id
_entity.type
_entity.pdbx_description
1 polymer ?
#
loop_
_entity_poly.entity_id
_entity_poly.type
_entity_poly.pdbx_seq_one_letter_code
_entity_poly.pdbx_strand_id
1 'polypeptide(L)'
;MKGILTIIFSFALLLGYGQVKRVTMSEQVKRTSIYPNPAKSFVHIQYKQSTPAPASLVIYNFLGKKQIETNQPGTHVYLDLASFNRGVYIFQFRDRNGQIIDSGKFQVEK
;
A
#
# COMPACT_ATOMS: atom_id res chain seq x y z
N MET A 1 18.03 -35.64 33.94
CA MET A 1 17.44 -34.40 34.48
C MET A 1 17.91 -33.15 33.78
N LYS A 2 19.15 -33.05 33.42
CA LYS A 2 19.66 -31.85 32.74
C LYS A 2 19.09 -31.66 31.34
N GLY A 3 18.74 -32.72 30.62
CA GLY A 3 18.20 -32.65 29.28
C GLY A 3 16.76 -32.13 29.24
N ILE A 4 15.98 -32.39 30.28
CA ILE A 4 14.57 -31.95 30.37
C ILE A 4 14.49 -30.45 30.56
N LEU A 5 15.38 -29.87 31.37
CA LEU A 5 15.44 -28.42 31.60
C LEU A 5 15.84 -27.66 30.33
N THR A 6 16.75 -28.23 29.54
CA THR A 6 17.16 -27.62 28.28
C THR A 6 16.04 -27.58 27.26
N ILE A 7 15.23 -28.63 27.19
CA ILE A 7 14.10 -28.72 26.27
C ILE A 7 13.03 -27.70 26.64
N ILE A 8 12.72 -27.53 27.93
CA ILE A 8 11.74 -26.57 28.42
C ILE A 8 12.16 -25.14 28.08
N PHE A 9 13.45 -24.84 28.23
CA PHE A 9 13.99 -23.53 27.90
C PHE A 9 13.88 -23.21 26.41
N SER A 10 14.16 -24.18 25.58
CA SER A 10 14.06 -24.07 24.13
C SER A 10 12.62 -23.82 23.67
N PHE A 11 11.66 -24.46 24.33
CA PHE A 11 10.23 -24.29 24.03
C PHE A 11 9.74 -22.89 24.42
N ALA A 12 10.22 -22.35 25.53
CA ALA A 12 9.85 -21.00 25.95
C ALA A 12 10.35 -19.94 24.96
N LEU A 13 11.52 -20.14 24.36
CA LEU A 13 12.05 -19.26 23.33
C LEU A 13 11.18 -19.25 22.07
N LEU A 14 10.67 -20.40 21.67
CA LEU A 14 9.76 -20.50 20.51
C LEU A 14 8.44 -19.77 20.73
N LEU A 15 7.89 -19.81 21.92
CA LEU A 15 6.67 -19.09 22.26
C LEU A 15 6.88 -17.58 22.25
N GLY A 16 8.04 -17.09 22.68
CA GLY A 16 8.36 -15.67 22.64
C GLY A 16 8.44 -15.12 21.22
N TYR A 17 8.90 -15.91 20.28
CA TYR A 17 9.01 -15.49 18.88
C TYR A 17 7.66 -15.26 18.20
N GLY A 18 6.62 -16.01 18.57
CA GLY A 18 5.30 -15.89 17.97
C GLY A 18 4.57 -14.59 18.33
N GLN A 19 4.94 -13.94 19.42
CA GLN A 19 4.26 -12.74 19.88
C GLN A 19 4.75 -11.46 19.21
N VAL A 20 5.95 -11.45 18.65
CA VAL A 20 6.55 -10.26 18.04
C VAL A 20 5.95 -9.93 16.67
N LYS A 21 5.28 -10.86 16.03
CA LYS A 21 4.71 -10.69 14.69
C LYS A 21 3.30 -10.11 14.67
N ARG A 22 2.72 -9.78 15.79
CA ARG A 22 1.41 -9.14 15.83
C ARG A 22 1.56 -7.63 15.70
N VAL A 23 1.98 -7.19 14.54
CA VAL A 23 1.80 -5.80 14.18
C VAL A 23 0.35 -5.66 13.72
N THR A 24 -0.43 -5.00 14.53
CA THR A 24 -1.82 -4.76 14.20
C THR A 24 -1.89 -3.74 13.07
N MET A 25 -2.47 -4.16 11.96
CA MET A 25 -2.72 -3.29 10.81
C MET A 25 -3.65 -2.12 11.14
N SER A 26 -4.26 -2.10 12.33
CA SER A 26 -5.19 -1.07 12.76
C SER A 26 -4.55 0.28 13.05
N GLU A 27 -3.23 0.37 13.12
CA GLU A 27 -2.52 1.61 13.39
C GLU A 27 -2.03 2.33 12.15
N GLN A 28 -2.28 1.79 10.96
CA GLN A 28 -1.92 2.47 9.72
C GLN A 28 -2.86 3.63 9.46
N VAL A 29 -2.32 4.83 9.62
CA VAL A 29 -3.03 6.05 9.24
C VAL A 29 -3.10 6.08 7.72
N LYS A 30 -4.31 6.09 7.16
CA LYS A 30 -4.50 6.26 5.73
C LYS A 30 -4.03 7.65 5.31
N ARG A 31 -2.97 7.69 4.52
CA ARG A 31 -2.42 8.93 3.99
C ARG A 31 -3.03 9.35 2.67
N THR A 32 -3.74 8.43 2.02
CA THR A 32 -4.31 8.66 0.70
C THR A 32 -5.82 8.44 0.73
N SER A 33 -6.56 9.37 0.15
CA SER A 33 -7.97 9.21 -0.15
C SER A 33 -8.16 8.97 -1.62
N ILE A 34 -9.07 8.04 -1.96
CA ILE A 34 -9.44 7.73 -3.34
C ILE A 34 -10.95 7.83 -3.45
N TYR A 35 -11.41 8.63 -4.41
CA TYR A 35 -12.83 8.78 -4.63
C TYR A 35 -13.15 9.16 -6.08
N PRO A 36 -14.26 8.69 -6.63
CA PRO A 36 -15.10 7.64 -6.09
C PRO A 36 -14.42 6.28 -6.16
N ASN A 37 -14.81 5.36 -5.28
CA ASN A 37 -14.32 3.99 -5.30
C ASN A 37 -15.47 3.06 -4.89
N PRO A 38 -16.05 2.28 -5.82
CA PRO A 38 -15.59 2.04 -7.20
C PRO A 38 -15.70 3.28 -8.10
N ALA A 39 -14.76 3.39 -9.05
CA ALA A 39 -14.67 4.48 -9.99
C ALA A 39 -15.17 4.04 -11.37
N LYS A 40 -15.73 4.97 -12.15
CA LYS A 40 -16.24 4.69 -13.50
C LYS A 40 -15.45 5.43 -14.57
N SER A 41 -15.56 6.74 -14.61
CA SER A 41 -14.95 7.57 -15.66
C SER A 41 -13.66 8.24 -15.19
N PHE A 42 -13.56 8.50 -13.90
CA PHE A 42 -12.42 9.20 -13.32
C PHE A 42 -12.25 8.78 -11.86
N VAL A 43 -11.07 9.08 -11.33
CA VAL A 43 -10.79 8.91 -9.91
C VAL A 43 -9.89 10.04 -9.43
N HIS A 44 -10.15 10.52 -8.23
CA HIS A 44 -9.28 11.44 -7.52
C HIS A 44 -8.43 10.65 -6.53
N ILE A 45 -7.13 10.89 -6.57
CA ILE A 45 -6.18 10.29 -5.64
C ILE A 45 -5.53 11.44 -4.89
N GLN A 46 -5.85 11.57 -3.60
CA GLN A 46 -5.36 12.67 -2.79
C GLN A 46 -4.45 12.15 -1.70
N TYR A 47 -3.19 12.59 -1.73
CA TYR A 47 -2.21 12.32 -0.69
C TYR A 47 -2.30 13.41 0.37
N LYS A 48 -2.61 13.02 1.61
CA LYS A 48 -3.00 13.96 2.66
C LYS A 48 -1.84 14.64 3.38
N GLN A 49 -0.61 14.22 3.12
CA GLN A 49 0.56 14.79 3.77
C GLN A 49 1.45 15.48 2.75
N SER A 50 1.97 16.65 3.13
CA SER A 50 2.92 17.36 2.28
C SER A 50 4.36 16.92 2.50
N THR A 51 4.65 16.22 3.61
CA THR A 51 5.99 15.76 3.96
C THR A 51 5.96 14.30 4.38
N PRO A 52 6.70 13.39 3.72
CA PRO A 52 7.49 13.67 2.51
C PRO A 52 6.58 13.88 1.31
N ALA A 53 6.99 14.79 0.41
CA ALA A 53 6.25 15.02 -0.81
C ALA A 53 6.42 13.83 -1.76
N PRO A 54 5.35 13.38 -2.43
CA PRO A 54 5.48 12.30 -3.39
C PRO A 54 6.32 12.73 -4.60
N ALA A 55 7.29 11.92 -4.99
CA ALA A 55 8.09 12.16 -6.19
C ALA A 55 7.47 11.49 -7.41
N SER A 56 6.73 10.41 -7.23
CA SER A 56 6.05 9.73 -8.33
C SER A 56 4.80 9.00 -7.83
N LEU A 57 3.88 8.77 -8.75
CA LEU A 57 2.71 7.92 -8.56
C LEU A 57 2.72 6.87 -9.65
N VAL A 58 2.66 5.61 -9.26
CA VAL A 58 2.62 4.48 -10.19
C VAL A 58 1.33 3.70 -9.96
N ILE A 59 0.67 3.32 -11.04
CA ILE A 59 -0.55 2.52 -10.98
C ILE A 59 -0.32 1.23 -11.76
N TYR A 60 -0.61 0.12 -11.08
CA TYR A 60 -0.50 -1.22 -11.65
C TYR A 60 -1.88 -1.83 -11.79
N ASN A 61 -2.04 -2.68 -12.80
CA ASN A 61 -3.24 -3.49 -12.91
C ASN A 61 -3.14 -4.70 -11.97
N PHE A 62 -4.19 -5.50 -11.93
CA PHE A 62 -4.26 -6.68 -11.06
C PHE A 62 -3.17 -7.72 -11.35
N LEU A 63 -2.67 -7.76 -12.58
CA LEU A 63 -1.59 -8.68 -12.95
C LEU A 63 -0.20 -8.15 -12.59
N GLY A 64 -0.13 -6.96 -11.99
CA GLY A 64 1.14 -6.35 -11.63
C GLY A 64 1.82 -5.58 -12.76
N LYS A 65 1.12 -5.39 -13.88
CA LYS A 65 1.65 -4.63 -15.00
C LYS A 65 1.44 -3.14 -14.77
N LYS A 66 2.48 -2.35 -15.01
CA LYS A 66 2.39 -0.89 -14.89
C LYS A 66 1.41 -0.33 -15.92
N GLN A 67 0.42 0.41 -15.45
CA GLN A 67 -0.59 1.03 -16.28
C GLN A 67 -0.22 2.48 -16.60
N ILE A 68 0.23 3.21 -15.59
CA ILE A 68 0.62 4.61 -15.72
C ILE A 68 1.64 4.97 -14.66
N GLU A 69 2.49 5.93 -14.97
CA GLU A 69 3.43 6.54 -14.03
C GLU A 69 3.40 8.04 -14.22
N THR A 70 3.25 8.77 -13.13
CA THR A 70 3.21 10.22 -13.11
C THR A 70 4.32 10.73 -12.22
N ASN A 71 5.23 11.55 -12.79
CA ASN A 71 6.28 12.19 -12.04
C ASN A 71 5.76 13.49 -11.42
N GLN A 72 6.19 13.75 -10.19
CA GLN A 72 5.79 14.93 -9.43
C GLN A 72 4.26 15.14 -9.43
N PRO A 73 3.53 14.16 -8.90
CA PRO A 73 2.06 14.21 -8.96
C PRO A 73 1.45 15.29 -8.09
N GLY A 74 2.21 15.85 -7.16
CA GLY A 74 1.66 16.73 -6.14
C GLY A 74 0.85 15.91 -5.12
N THR A 75 -0.05 16.58 -4.42
CA THR A 75 -0.88 15.96 -3.41
C THR A 75 -2.26 15.54 -3.91
N HIS A 76 -2.63 15.96 -5.12
CA HIS A 76 -3.93 15.63 -5.68
C HIS A 76 -3.78 15.29 -7.17
N VAL A 77 -4.17 14.08 -7.52
CA VAL A 77 -4.15 13.59 -8.89
C VAL A 77 -5.55 13.31 -9.35
N TYR A 78 -5.93 13.87 -10.49
CA TYR A 78 -7.13 13.49 -11.23
C TYR A 78 -6.71 12.52 -12.34
N LEU A 79 -7.32 11.37 -12.35
CA LEU A 79 -7.00 10.33 -13.32
C LEU A 79 -8.22 10.02 -14.17
N ASP A 80 -8.08 10.21 -15.49
CA ASP A 80 -9.07 9.79 -16.46
C ASP A 80 -8.95 8.29 -16.69
N LEU A 81 -10.06 7.57 -16.59
CA LEU A 81 -10.11 6.12 -16.68
C LEU A 81 -10.57 5.63 -18.04
N ALA A 82 -10.59 6.47 -19.06
CA ALA A 82 -11.07 6.07 -20.40
C ALA A 82 -10.32 4.89 -20.97
N SER A 83 -9.01 4.82 -20.72
CA SER A 83 -8.17 3.72 -21.22
C SER A 83 -8.06 2.55 -20.25
N PHE A 84 -8.71 2.64 -19.10
CA PHE A 84 -8.64 1.59 -18.09
C PHE A 84 -9.75 0.58 -18.30
N ASN A 85 -9.41 -0.68 -18.19
CA ASN A 85 -10.39 -1.75 -18.17
C ASN A 85 -11.01 -1.89 -16.78
N ARG A 86 -12.18 -2.53 -16.73
CA ARG A 86 -12.80 -2.90 -15.47
C ARG A 86 -11.87 -3.82 -14.68
N GLY A 87 -11.69 -3.53 -13.42
CA GLY A 87 -10.86 -4.37 -12.55
C GLY A 87 -10.33 -3.63 -11.34
N VAL A 88 -9.43 -4.29 -10.63
CA VAL A 88 -8.76 -3.77 -9.46
C VAL A 88 -7.39 -3.24 -9.87
N TYR A 89 -7.05 -2.06 -9.35
CA TYR A 89 -5.78 -1.39 -9.61
C TYR A 89 -5.10 -1.08 -8.30
N ILE A 90 -3.77 -1.06 -8.34
CA ILE A 90 -2.92 -0.79 -7.20
C ILE A 90 -2.16 0.50 -7.49
N PHE A 91 -2.23 1.45 -6.55
CA PHE A 91 -1.44 2.67 -6.63
C PHE A 91 -0.29 2.63 -5.65
N GLN A 92 0.81 3.29 -6.00
CA GLN A 92 1.96 3.47 -5.12
C GLN A 92 2.46 4.90 -5.28
N PHE A 93 2.52 5.64 -4.18
CA PHE A 93 3.29 6.87 -4.11
C PHE A 93 4.71 6.53 -3.68
N ARG A 94 5.68 7.10 -4.37
CA ARG A 94 7.10 6.87 -4.10
C ARG A 94 7.81 8.19 -3.85
N ASP A 95 8.85 8.14 -3.01
CA ASP A 95 9.72 9.28 -2.77
C ASP A 95 10.84 9.35 -3.82
N ARG A 96 11.76 10.32 -3.64
CA ARG A 96 12.88 10.51 -4.57
C ARG A 96 13.83 9.31 -4.64
N ASN A 97 13.88 8.53 -3.58
CA ASN A 97 14.73 7.33 -3.51
C ASN A 97 14.03 6.10 -4.09
N GLY A 98 12.82 6.25 -4.57
CA GLY A 98 12.03 5.14 -5.10
C GLY A 98 11.35 4.30 -4.03
N GLN A 99 11.39 4.71 -2.78
CA GLN A 99 10.72 4.00 -1.69
C GLN A 99 9.23 4.31 -1.69
N ILE A 100 8.44 3.29 -1.42
CA ILE A 100 6.98 3.44 -1.34
C ILE A 100 6.63 4.15 -0.05
N ILE A 101 6.00 5.31 -0.14
CA ILE A 101 5.56 6.09 1.01
C ILE A 101 4.09 5.86 1.33
N ASP A 102 3.32 5.42 0.36
CA ASP A 102 1.95 4.95 0.57
C ASP A 102 1.51 4.09 -0.60
N SER A 103 0.60 3.17 -0.33
CA SER A 103 0.05 2.29 -1.36
C SER A 103 -1.37 1.89 -0.98
N GLY A 104 -2.13 1.46 -1.97
CA GLY A 104 -3.47 0.97 -1.76
C GLY A 104 -4.06 0.47 -3.06
N LYS A 105 -5.36 0.20 -3.04
CA LYS A 105 -6.05 -0.31 -4.21
C LYS A 105 -7.37 0.41 -4.41
N PHE A 106 -7.80 0.46 -5.66
CA PHE A 106 -9.12 0.96 -6.02
C PHE A 106 -9.70 0.10 -7.13
N GLN A 107 -11.00 0.19 -7.29
CA GLN A 107 -11.74 -0.61 -8.26
C GLN A 107 -12.32 0.29 -9.35
N VAL A 108 -12.17 -0.14 -10.60
CA VAL A 108 -12.80 0.48 -11.75
C VAL A 108 -13.97 -0.38 -12.18
N GLU A 109 -15.14 0.22 -12.26
CA GLU A 109 -16.39 -0.41 -12.64
C GLU A 109 -16.99 0.33 -13.83
N LYS A 110 -16.94 -0.30 -14.99
CA LYS A 110 -17.53 0.28 -16.22
C LYS A 110 -18.68 -0.54 -16.73
#